data_f7901b8feffee0f6fd851fd5ef4608f6
#
_entry.id   f7901b8feffee0f6fd851fd5ef4608f6
#
_cell.length_a   1.000
_cell.length_b   1.000
_cell.length_c   1.000
_cell.angle_alpha   90.00
_cell.angle_beta   90.00
_cell.angle_gamma   90.00
#
_symmetry.space_group_name_H-M   'P 1'
#
loop_
_entity.id
_entity.type
_entity.pdbx_description
1 polymer ?
#
loop_
_entity_poly.entity_id
_entity_poly.type
_entity_poly.pdbx_seq_one_letter_code
_entity_poly.pdbx_strand_id
1 'polypeptide(L)'
;MAREPGVFAISVVAEMVAMPAQNLRVYERHGLLEPDRTSGGTRRYSRADVERLHRIRELLAEGLNLAGIAHVLALEAEVDRLRTECARLRRR
;
A
#
# COMPACT_ATOMS: atom_id res chain seq x y z
N MET A 1 15.27 -6.00 -2.00
CA MET A 1 15.30 -4.60 -2.44
C MET A 1 14.98 -3.68 -1.27
N ALA A 2 15.68 -2.57 -1.21
CA ALA A 2 15.44 -1.60 -0.18
C ALA A 2 14.04 -0.97 -0.36
N ARG A 3 13.36 -0.78 0.73
CA ARG A 3 12.07 -0.12 0.75
C ARG A 3 12.24 1.37 0.48
N GLU A 4 11.36 1.92 -0.34
CA GLU A 4 11.36 3.34 -0.62
C GLU A 4 10.97 4.12 0.65
N PRO A 5 11.70 5.19 1.02
CA PRO A 5 11.37 5.93 2.23
C PRO A 5 10.06 6.70 2.10
N GLY A 6 9.37 6.88 3.22
CA GLY A 6 8.17 7.69 3.29
C GLY A 6 8.51 9.17 3.29
N VAL A 7 7.91 9.93 2.36
CA VAL A 7 8.17 11.36 2.17
C VAL A 7 6.93 12.23 2.30
N PHE A 8 5.73 11.64 2.26
CA PHE A 8 4.48 12.40 2.25
C PHE A 8 3.78 12.36 3.62
N ALA A 9 3.29 13.52 4.06
CA ALA A 9 2.45 13.59 5.26
C ALA A 9 1.07 13.00 4.97
N ILE A 10 0.38 12.55 6.00
CA ILE A 10 -0.94 11.94 5.86
C ILE A 10 -1.96 12.88 5.17
N SER A 11 -1.93 14.18 5.48
CA SER A 11 -2.86 15.14 4.87
C SER A 11 -2.65 15.28 3.37
N VAL A 12 -1.38 15.21 2.94
CA VAL A 12 -1.03 15.29 1.51
C VAL A 12 -1.51 14.04 0.79
N VAL A 13 -1.27 12.86 1.38
CA VAL A 13 -1.69 11.59 0.78
C VAL A 13 -3.21 11.51 0.72
N ALA A 14 -3.90 11.92 1.77
CA ALA A 14 -5.37 11.93 1.78
C ALA A 14 -5.93 12.72 0.60
N GLU A 15 -5.33 13.88 0.28
CA GLU A 15 -5.70 14.66 -0.89
C GLU A 15 -5.37 13.92 -2.20
N MET A 16 -4.17 13.35 -2.28
CA MET A 16 -3.71 12.65 -3.49
C MET A 16 -4.63 11.50 -3.86
N VAL A 17 -5.14 10.76 -2.88
CA VAL A 17 -5.98 9.58 -3.13
C VAL A 17 -7.47 9.87 -2.95
N ALA A 18 -7.83 11.10 -2.62
CA ALA A 18 -9.21 11.53 -2.41
C ALA A 18 -9.93 10.67 -1.36
N MET A 19 -9.26 10.43 -0.23
CA MET A 19 -9.82 9.67 0.90
C MET A 19 -9.61 10.47 2.18
N PRO A 20 -10.55 10.41 3.14
CA PRO A 20 -10.34 11.04 4.45
C PRO A 20 -9.13 10.42 5.15
N ALA A 21 -8.36 11.25 5.85
CA ALA A 21 -7.18 10.77 6.60
C ALA A 21 -7.55 9.66 7.59
N GLN A 22 -8.76 9.72 8.17
CA GLN A 22 -9.22 8.68 9.10
C GLN A 22 -9.29 7.31 8.45
N ASN A 23 -9.62 7.24 7.15
CA ASN A 23 -9.64 5.97 6.41
C ASN A 23 -8.22 5.37 6.34
N LEU A 24 -7.22 6.21 6.10
CA LEU A 24 -5.83 5.76 6.06
C LEU A 24 -5.40 5.16 7.40
N ARG A 25 -5.83 5.77 8.51
CA ARG A 25 -5.55 5.24 9.86
C ARG A 25 -6.22 3.89 10.09
N VAL A 26 -7.45 3.72 9.58
CA VAL A 26 -8.17 2.45 9.67
C VAL A 26 -7.42 1.37 8.88
N TYR A 27 -6.97 1.67 7.66
CA TYR A 27 -6.24 0.72 6.84
C TYR A 27 -4.92 0.30 7.51
N GLU A 28 -4.24 1.26 8.15
CA GLU A 28 -3.02 0.96 8.90
C GLU A 28 -3.33 -0.03 10.04
N ARG A 29 -4.40 0.21 10.80
CA ARG A 29 -4.81 -0.68 11.91
C ARG A 29 -5.13 -2.10 11.43
N HIS A 30 -5.62 -2.23 10.19
CA HIS A 30 -5.94 -3.53 9.59
C HIS A 30 -4.76 -4.15 8.86
N GLY A 31 -3.58 -3.54 8.96
CA GLY A 31 -2.39 -4.09 8.33
C GLY A 31 -2.30 -3.90 6.83
N LEU A 32 -3.15 -3.06 6.26
CA LEU A 32 -3.14 -2.80 4.81
C LEU A 32 -2.09 -1.77 4.39
N LEU A 33 -1.63 -0.95 5.33
CA LEU A 33 -0.61 0.07 5.13
C LEU A 33 0.39 0.01 6.26
N GLU A 34 1.63 0.33 5.94
CA GLU A 34 2.71 0.35 6.91
C GLU A 34 3.59 1.57 6.66
N PRO A 35 3.10 2.78 7.01
CA PRO A 35 3.87 3.99 6.78
C PRO A 35 5.09 4.06 7.66
N ASP A 36 6.12 4.77 7.20
CA ASP A 36 7.26 5.11 8.04
C ASP A 36 6.83 6.12 9.11
N ARG A 37 7.65 6.27 10.12
CA ARG A 37 7.43 7.29 11.14
C ARG A 37 8.69 8.10 11.34
N THR A 38 8.51 9.39 11.58
CA THR A 38 9.63 10.27 11.97
C THR A 38 10.06 9.93 13.39
N SER A 39 11.16 10.50 13.84
CA SER A 39 11.62 10.33 15.22
C SER A 39 10.58 10.80 16.24
N GLY A 40 9.72 11.75 15.86
CA GLY A 40 8.62 12.23 16.70
C GLY A 40 7.35 11.38 16.60
N GLY A 41 7.35 10.28 15.84
CA GLY A 41 6.22 9.39 15.71
C GLY A 41 5.21 9.79 14.63
N THR A 42 5.52 10.79 13.83
CA THR A 42 4.62 11.26 12.76
C THR A 42 4.70 10.33 11.55
N ARG A 43 3.55 9.97 10.99
CA ARG A 43 3.46 9.11 9.80
C ARG A 43 4.05 9.78 8.57
N ARG A 44 4.77 8.98 7.78
CA ARG A 44 5.28 9.39 6.46
C ARG A 44 5.01 8.27 5.48
N TYR A 45 4.38 8.63 4.38
CA TYR A 45 3.96 7.67 3.36
C TYR A 45 4.88 7.72 2.15
N SER A 46 5.20 6.56 1.59
CA SER A 46 6.01 6.45 0.39
C SER A 46 5.12 6.54 -0.85
N ARG A 47 5.76 6.64 -2.01
CA ARG A 47 5.06 6.56 -3.29
C ARG A 47 4.38 5.20 -3.45
N ALA A 48 5.03 4.14 -2.99
CA ALA A 48 4.44 2.79 -3.00
C ALA A 48 3.18 2.73 -2.14
N ASP A 49 3.16 3.43 -1.00
CA ASP A 49 1.97 3.52 -0.16
C ASP A 49 0.81 4.20 -0.90
N VAL A 50 1.11 5.25 -1.66
CA VAL A 50 0.10 5.95 -2.45
C VAL A 50 -0.49 5.02 -3.52
N GLU A 51 0.35 4.28 -4.22
CA GLU A 51 -0.10 3.30 -5.23
C GLU A 51 -0.96 2.22 -4.59
N ARG A 52 -0.56 1.75 -3.42
CA ARG A 52 -1.33 0.75 -2.66
C ARG A 52 -2.69 1.29 -2.26
N LEU A 53 -2.78 2.55 -1.86
CA LEU A 53 -4.05 3.20 -1.53
C LEU A 53 -4.97 3.31 -2.75
N HIS A 54 -4.43 3.62 -3.92
CA HIS A 54 -5.21 3.63 -5.15
C HIS A 54 -5.78 2.23 -5.42
N ARG A 55 -5.00 1.18 -5.21
CA ARG A 55 -5.46 -0.19 -5.39
C ARG A 55 -6.55 -0.55 -4.37
N ILE A 56 -6.38 -0.16 -3.12
CA ILE A 56 -7.39 -0.36 -2.07
C ILE A 56 -8.70 0.30 -2.50
N ARG A 57 -8.64 1.51 -3.01
CA ARG A 57 -9.81 2.24 -3.47
C ARG A 57 -10.54 1.51 -4.59
N GLU A 58 -9.79 0.98 -5.57
CA GLU A 58 -10.37 0.19 -6.66
C GLU A 58 -11.11 -1.04 -6.13
N LEU A 59 -10.49 -1.75 -5.19
CA LEU A 59 -11.08 -2.96 -4.63
C LEU A 59 -12.31 -2.66 -3.78
N LEU A 60 -12.30 -1.54 -3.05
CA LEU A 60 -13.49 -1.08 -2.33
C LEU A 60 -14.63 -0.79 -3.30
N ALA A 61 -14.34 -0.15 -4.44
CA ALA A 61 -15.34 0.14 -5.46
C ALA A 61 -15.92 -1.13 -6.07
N GLU A 62 -15.16 -2.22 -6.08
CA GLU A 62 -15.62 -3.54 -6.54
C GLU A 62 -16.45 -4.27 -5.48
N GLY A 63 -16.58 -3.68 -4.29
CA GLY A 63 -17.40 -4.24 -3.23
C GLY A 63 -16.69 -5.15 -2.26
N LEU A 64 -15.35 -5.24 -2.31
CA LEU A 64 -14.61 -6.04 -1.34
C LEU A 64 -14.58 -5.36 0.02
N ASN A 65 -14.63 -6.16 1.08
CA ASN A 65 -14.38 -5.66 2.43
C ASN A 65 -12.87 -5.65 2.70
N LEU A 66 -12.46 -5.09 3.85
CA LEU A 66 -11.04 -4.95 4.17
C LEU A 66 -10.31 -6.30 4.26
N ALA A 67 -10.98 -7.34 4.77
CA ALA A 67 -10.39 -8.68 4.85
C ALA A 67 -10.11 -9.23 3.44
N GLY A 68 -11.08 -9.09 2.52
CA GLY A 68 -10.91 -9.50 1.13
C GLY A 68 -9.82 -8.72 0.43
N ILE A 69 -9.75 -7.41 0.69
CA ILE A 69 -8.70 -6.56 0.12
C ILE A 69 -7.31 -7.03 0.57
N ALA A 70 -7.16 -7.38 1.86
CA ALA A 70 -5.90 -7.90 2.37
C ALA A 70 -5.47 -9.16 1.61
N HIS A 71 -6.40 -10.07 1.36
CA HIS A 71 -6.12 -11.28 0.59
C HIS A 71 -5.71 -10.97 -0.85
N VAL A 72 -6.42 -10.07 -1.52
CA VAL A 72 -6.09 -9.69 -2.90
C VAL A 72 -4.70 -9.07 -2.97
N LEU A 73 -4.40 -8.13 -2.07
CA LEU A 73 -3.09 -7.47 -2.06
C LEU A 73 -1.95 -8.48 -1.82
N ALA A 74 -2.17 -9.44 -0.91
CA ALA A 74 -1.18 -10.48 -0.65
C ALA A 74 -0.97 -11.36 -1.88
N LEU A 75 -2.04 -11.73 -2.57
CA LEU A 75 -1.96 -12.54 -3.79
C LEU A 75 -1.29 -11.77 -4.93
N GLU A 76 -1.58 -10.49 -5.06
CA GLU A 76 -0.92 -9.65 -6.08
C GLU A 76 0.58 -9.54 -5.83
N ALA A 77 0.99 -9.39 -4.57
CA ALA A 77 2.41 -9.37 -4.21
C ALA A 77 3.07 -10.71 -4.55
N GLU A 78 2.39 -11.82 -4.31
CA GLU A 78 2.90 -13.15 -4.64
C GLU A 78 3.02 -13.34 -6.15
N VAL A 79 2.05 -12.86 -6.93
CA VAL A 79 2.10 -12.91 -8.39
C VAL A 79 3.33 -12.11 -8.88
N ASP A 80 3.55 -10.92 -8.35
CA ASP A 80 4.69 -10.09 -8.75
C ASP A 80 6.01 -10.78 -8.41
N ARG A 81 6.09 -11.39 -7.23
CA ARG A 81 7.27 -12.14 -6.82
C ARG A 81 7.56 -13.29 -7.79
N LEU A 82 6.52 -14.05 -8.13
CA LEU A 82 6.67 -15.20 -9.03
C LEU A 82 7.04 -14.77 -10.44
N ARG A 83 6.47 -13.67 -10.93
CA ARG A 83 6.82 -13.11 -12.24
C ARG A 83 8.28 -12.68 -12.30
N THR A 84 8.76 -12.05 -11.24
CA THR A 84 10.16 -11.65 -11.12
C THR A 84 11.07 -12.88 -11.13
N GLU A 85 10.70 -13.91 -10.39
CA GLU A 85 11.47 -15.16 -10.33
C GLU A 85 11.49 -15.85 -11.69
N CYS A 86 10.37 -15.93 -12.39
CA CYS A 86 10.31 -16.50 -13.73
C CYS A 86 11.19 -15.73 -14.72
N ALA A 87 11.15 -14.39 -14.66
CA ALA A 87 11.98 -13.56 -15.53
C ALA A 87 13.47 -13.79 -15.24
N ARG A 88 13.85 -13.93 -13.97
CA ARG A 88 15.20 -14.23 -13.57
C ARG A 88 15.67 -15.57 -14.16
N LEU A 89 14.83 -16.60 -14.07
CA LEU A 89 15.15 -17.94 -14.58
C LEU A 89 15.27 -17.95 -16.11
N ARG A 90 14.45 -17.17 -16.81
CA ARG A 90 14.51 -17.08 -18.28
C ARG A 90 15.79 -16.45 -18.79
N ARG A 91 16.45 -15.62 -17.97
CA ARG A 91 17.70 -14.93 -18.36
C ARG A 91 18.96 -15.78 -18.16
N ARG A 92 18.83 -16.97 -17.62
CA ARG A 92 19.97 -17.87 -17.39
C ARG A 92 20.36 -18.62 -18.65
#